data_2d4a337abb3a9ee6b8d96934b59467c3
#
_entry.id   2d4a337abb3a9ee6b8d96934b59467c3
#
_cell.length_a   1.000
_cell.length_b   1.000
_cell.length_c   1.000
_cell.angle_alpha   90.00
_cell.angle_beta   90.00
_cell.angle_gamma   90.00
#
_symmetry.space_group_name_H-M   'P 1'
#
loop_
_entity.id
_entity.type
_entity.pdbx_description
1 polymer ?
#
loop_
_entity_poly.entity_id
_entity_poly.type
_entity_poly.pdbx_seq_one_letter_code
_entity_poly.pdbx_strand_id
1 'polypeptide(L)'
;MVPFGFRLLVAELPQHLGKHTQALDRLNALLRTCNQIIKNLNNGLSEDGSNLEMTNNMRDDSLKLWRTRRHRVMYSITNCAVSLKDFRLAGSLIERLIQEDPNSAAGLYSALGRLCLQLGDVTAAQETFNQYFEHSLPPPHHDPVQGLLHSAYVSIAQNAFKDAAEILQQAHKINPSNGLVINNYGVCLMYTGRVSEAIALVEGAVFSQPERFLHEAIVLNLATMYELESSNAHQKKLKILSLIAQHKGDSFNVAALKLQPQ
;
A
#
# COMPACT_ATOMS: atom_id res chain seq x y z
N MET A 1 -13.46 -5.68 29.59
CA MET A 1 -12.47 -6.23 28.60
C MET A 1 -12.05 -5.11 27.66
N VAL A 2 -10.77 -4.98 27.32
CA VAL A 2 -10.25 -3.93 26.41
C VAL A 2 -10.79 -4.17 24.98
N PRO A 3 -11.37 -3.14 24.31
CA PRO A 3 -11.88 -3.28 22.94
C PRO A 3 -10.82 -3.82 21.96
N PHE A 4 -11.23 -4.66 21.02
CA PHE A 4 -10.32 -5.29 20.06
C PHE A 4 -9.52 -4.27 19.24
N GLY A 5 -10.17 -3.20 18.77
CA GLY A 5 -9.50 -2.13 18.00
C GLY A 5 -8.34 -1.49 18.77
N PHE A 6 -8.49 -1.28 20.07
CA PHE A 6 -7.42 -0.75 20.92
C PHE A 6 -6.27 -1.76 21.09
N ARG A 7 -6.58 -3.05 21.26
CA ARG A 7 -5.56 -4.13 21.32
C ARG A 7 -4.75 -4.22 20.03
N LEU A 8 -5.43 -4.07 18.89
CA LEU A 8 -4.78 -4.05 17.58
C LEU A 8 -3.86 -2.83 17.44
N LEU A 9 -4.35 -1.64 17.77
CA LEU A 9 -3.56 -0.40 17.72
C LEU A 9 -2.29 -0.49 18.58
N VAL A 10 -2.40 -1.02 19.82
CA VAL A 10 -1.25 -1.23 20.70
C VAL A 10 -0.25 -2.24 20.13
N ALA A 11 -0.74 -3.25 19.37
CA ALA A 11 0.13 -4.21 18.72
C ALA A 11 0.86 -3.61 17.51
N GLU A 12 0.21 -2.71 16.75
CA GLU A 12 0.77 -2.03 15.58
C GLU A 12 1.72 -0.87 15.94
N LEU A 13 1.49 -0.20 17.07
CA LEU A 13 2.24 0.99 17.48
C LEU A 13 3.78 0.87 17.37
N PRO A 14 4.42 -0.25 17.77
CA PRO A 14 5.88 -0.37 17.63
C PRO A 14 6.38 -0.28 16.19
N GLN A 15 5.58 -0.68 15.19
CA GLN A 15 5.96 -0.56 13.79
C GLN A 15 6.16 0.91 13.39
N HIS A 16 5.29 1.81 13.84
CA HIS A 16 5.40 3.24 13.58
C HIS A 16 6.58 3.91 14.31
N LEU A 17 7.14 3.22 15.30
CA LEU A 17 8.36 3.61 16.02
C LEU A 17 9.62 2.91 15.46
N GLY A 18 9.54 2.25 14.31
CA GLY A 18 10.64 1.51 13.69
C GLY A 18 10.98 0.16 14.37
N LYS A 19 10.18 -0.28 15.37
CA LYS A 19 10.39 -1.53 16.11
C LYS A 19 9.55 -2.67 15.52
N HIS A 20 9.80 -2.98 14.25
CA HIS A 20 8.96 -3.92 13.47
C HIS A 20 8.90 -5.33 14.06
N THR A 21 10.01 -5.88 14.58
CA THR A 21 10.02 -7.20 15.23
C THR A 21 9.11 -7.25 16.46
N GLN A 22 9.14 -6.20 17.28
CA GLN A 22 8.26 -6.10 18.45
C GLN A 22 6.78 -6.01 18.04
N ALA A 23 6.46 -5.29 16.97
CA ALA A 23 5.11 -5.24 16.41
C ALA A 23 4.68 -6.63 15.93
N LEU A 24 5.54 -7.33 15.20
CA LEU A 24 5.27 -8.67 14.69
C LEU A 24 4.98 -9.67 15.82
N ASP A 25 5.76 -9.63 16.92
CA ASP A 25 5.54 -10.48 18.09
C ASP A 25 4.18 -10.23 18.74
N ARG A 26 3.81 -8.95 18.92
CA ARG A 26 2.51 -8.56 19.50
C ARG A 26 1.34 -8.93 18.59
N LEU A 27 1.46 -8.72 17.28
CA LEU A 27 0.46 -9.09 16.29
C LEU A 27 0.28 -10.61 16.24
N ASN A 28 1.37 -11.39 16.27
CA ASN A 28 1.30 -12.84 16.32
C ASN A 28 0.64 -13.34 17.62
N ALA A 29 0.89 -12.70 18.77
CA ALA A 29 0.19 -13.02 20.01
C ALA A 29 -1.32 -12.76 19.88
N LEU A 30 -1.72 -11.64 19.27
CA LEU A 30 -3.11 -11.31 19.01
C LEU A 30 -3.76 -12.30 18.01
N LEU A 31 -3.03 -12.72 16.98
CA LEU A 31 -3.48 -13.73 16.01
C LEU A 31 -3.74 -15.08 16.70
N ARG A 32 -2.83 -15.52 17.60
CA ARG A 32 -3.03 -16.73 18.41
C ARG A 32 -4.30 -16.64 19.25
N THR A 33 -4.57 -15.48 19.87
CA THR A 33 -5.80 -15.25 20.63
C THR A 33 -7.04 -15.38 19.73
N CYS A 34 -7.05 -14.76 18.55
CA CYS A 34 -8.16 -14.88 17.59
C CYS A 34 -8.40 -16.34 17.18
N ASN A 35 -7.32 -17.06 16.86
CA ASN A 35 -7.41 -18.47 16.48
C ASN A 35 -7.93 -19.36 17.61
N GLN A 36 -7.53 -19.11 18.86
CA GLN A 36 -8.02 -19.84 20.02
C GLN A 36 -9.53 -19.63 20.24
N ILE A 37 -9.99 -18.38 20.13
CA ILE A 37 -11.41 -18.05 20.28
C ILE A 37 -12.23 -18.72 19.16
N ILE A 38 -11.77 -18.64 17.91
CA ILE A 38 -12.45 -19.32 16.79
C ILE A 38 -12.50 -20.83 17.02
N LYS A 39 -11.43 -21.43 17.54
CA LYS A 39 -11.38 -22.85 17.88
C LYS A 39 -12.39 -23.20 18.99
N ASN A 40 -12.47 -22.39 20.05
CA ASN A 40 -13.43 -22.58 21.14
C ASN A 40 -14.86 -22.56 20.59
N LEU A 41 -15.22 -21.55 19.81
CA LEU A 41 -16.56 -21.40 19.22
C LEU A 41 -16.92 -22.56 18.28
N ASN A 42 -15.96 -23.05 17.46
CA ASN A 42 -16.19 -24.22 16.60
C ASN A 42 -16.40 -25.52 17.41
N ASN A 43 -15.81 -25.61 18.60
CA ASN A 43 -15.99 -26.75 19.51
C ASN A 43 -17.26 -26.62 20.39
N GLY A 44 -18.11 -25.62 20.16
CA GLY A 44 -19.33 -25.42 20.93
C GLY A 44 -19.12 -24.72 22.28
N LEU A 45 -17.91 -24.24 22.55
CA LEU A 45 -17.56 -23.48 23.75
C LEU A 45 -17.81 -21.97 23.53
N SER A 46 -17.86 -21.20 24.59
CA SER A 46 -17.88 -19.73 24.53
C SER A 46 -16.49 -19.17 24.14
N GLU A 47 -16.41 -17.85 23.94
CA GLU A 47 -15.17 -17.15 23.55
C GLU A 47 -14.00 -17.42 24.52
N ASP A 48 -14.27 -17.49 25.81
CA ASP A 48 -13.29 -17.75 26.87
C ASP A 48 -12.95 -19.25 27.08
N GLY A 49 -13.67 -20.13 26.36
CA GLY A 49 -13.51 -21.59 26.47
C GLY A 49 -14.38 -22.24 27.53
N SER A 50 -15.31 -21.49 28.17
CA SER A 50 -16.25 -22.04 29.11
C SER A 50 -17.45 -22.73 28.43
N ASN A 51 -18.14 -23.63 29.14
CA ASN A 51 -19.36 -24.34 28.66
C ASN A 51 -20.64 -23.49 28.82
N LEU A 52 -20.58 -22.18 28.58
CA LEU A 52 -21.74 -21.33 28.59
C LEU A 52 -22.66 -21.66 27.39
N GLU A 53 -23.92 -21.88 27.64
CA GLU A 53 -24.90 -22.09 26.59
C GLU A 53 -25.04 -20.85 25.70
N MET A 54 -24.66 -21.01 24.44
CA MET A 54 -24.85 -20.00 23.38
C MET A 54 -25.85 -20.53 22.37
N THR A 55 -26.75 -19.67 21.94
CA THR A 55 -27.65 -20.02 20.81
C THR A 55 -26.80 -20.12 19.53
N ASN A 56 -27.26 -20.93 18.56
CA ASN A 56 -26.54 -21.06 17.28
C ASN A 56 -26.32 -19.72 16.58
N ASN A 57 -27.31 -18.83 16.57
CA ASN A 57 -27.19 -17.50 15.99
C ASN A 57 -26.10 -16.66 16.66
N MET A 58 -26.04 -16.65 17.99
CA MET A 58 -25.01 -15.92 18.74
C MET A 58 -23.61 -16.48 18.44
N ARG A 59 -23.50 -17.80 18.29
CA ARG A 59 -22.22 -18.44 17.92
C ARG A 59 -21.77 -18.07 16.52
N ASP A 60 -22.69 -18.10 15.55
CA ASP A 60 -22.40 -17.75 14.16
C ASP A 60 -22.00 -16.29 14.02
N ASP A 61 -22.65 -15.38 14.72
CA ASP A 61 -22.30 -13.97 14.75
C ASP A 61 -20.92 -13.73 15.37
N SER A 62 -20.61 -14.41 16.49
CA SER A 62 -19.29 -14.37 17.12
C SER A 62 -18.22 -14.96 16.21
N LEU A 63 -18.46 -16.07 15.53
CA LEU A 63 -17.54 -16.66 14.56
C LEU A 63 -17.24 -15.71 13.40
N LYS A 64 -18.26 -15.09 12.81
CA LYS A 64 -18.13 -14.11 11.75
C LYS A 64 -17.29 -12.91 12.22
N LEU A 65 -17.58 -12.38 13.40
CA LEU A 65 -16.84 -11.26 13.99
C LEU A 65 -15.35 -11.62 14.21
N TRP A 66 -15.05 -12.80 14.80
CA TRP A 66 -13.67 -13.19 15.09
C TRP A 66 -12.89 -13.59 13.85
N ARG A 67 -13.53 -14.12 12.81
CA ARG A 67 -12.89 -14.30 11.49
C ARG A 67 -12.49 -12.97 10.88
N THR A 68 -13.36 -11.97 10.88
CA THR A 68 -13.06 -10.61 10.42
C THR A 68 -11.91 -9.98 11.22
N ARG A 69 -11.92 -10.12 12.55
CA ARG A 69 -10.84 -9.66 13.42
C ARG A 69 -9.51 -10.34 13.11
N ARG A 70 -9.53 -11.66 12.87
CA ARG A 70 -8.35 -12.44 12.46
C ARG A 70 -7.78 -11.93 11.13
N HIS A 71 -8.61 -11.73 10.11
CA HIS A 71 -8.16 -11.18 8.82
C HIS A 71 -7.51 -9.82 9.02
N ARG A 72 -8.10 -8.95 9.83
CA ARG A 72 -7.50 -7.64 10.11
C ARG A 72 -6.11 -7.73 10.76
N VAL A 73 -5.91 -8.66 11.69
CA VAL A 73 -4.59 -8.93 12.26
C VAL A 73 -3.62 -9.46 11.20
N MET A 74 -4.08 -10.35 10.32
CA MET A 74 -3.26 -10.89 9.22
C MET A 74 -2.83 -9.78 8.25
N TYR A 75 -3.69 -8.83 7.89
CA TYR A 75 -3.31 -7.63 7.11
C TYR A 75 -2.22 -6.82 7.82
N SER A 76 -2.34 -6.61 9.13
CA SER A 76 -1.33 -5.87 9.89
C SER A 76 0.01 -6.60 9.95
N ILE A 77 0.00 -7.94 10.09
CA ILE A 77 1.21 -8.77 10.01
C ILE A 77 1.83 -8.68 8.62
N THR A 78 1.02 -8.75 7.56
CA THR A 78 1.49 -8.64 6.17
C THR A 78 2.20 -7.30 5.95
N ASN A 79 1.62 -6.17 6.38
CA ASN A 79 2.23 -4.86 6.27
C ASN A 79 3.55 -4.77 7.06
N CYS A 80 3.60 -5.35 8.25
CA CYS A 80 4.80 -5.42 9.06
C CYS A 80 5.89 -6.27 8.38
N ALA A 81 5.52 -7.42 7.80
CA ALA A 81 6.42 -8.31 7.07
C ALA A 81 7.01 -7.62 5.82
N VAL A 82 6.20 -6.87 5.07
CA VAL A 82 6.68 -6.06 3.93
C VAL A 82 7.69 -5.01 4.40
N SER A 83 7.42 -4.34 5.53
CA SER A 83 8.36 -3.35 6.11
C SER A 83 9.69 -3.98 6.54
N LEU A 84 9.64 -5.21 7.03
CA LEU A 84 10.83 -6.03 7.37
C LEU A 84 11.51 -6.64 6.15
N LYS A 85 10.93 -6.50 4.95
CA LYS A 85 11.34 -7.19 3.71
C LYS A 85 11.25 -8.71 3.81
N ASP A 86 10.44 -9.24 4.72
CA ASP A 86 10.08 -10.65 4.77
C ASP A 86 8.95 -10.92 3.77
N PHE A 87 9.32 -10.90 2.50
CA PHE A 87 8.37 -11.09 1.41
C PHE A 87 7.78 -12.49 1.35
N ARG A 88 8.48 -13.49 1.90
CA ARG A 88 7.98 -14.87 2.00
C ARG A 88 6.80 -14.95 2.95
N LEU A 89 6.93 -14.38 4.15
CA LEU A 89 5.85 -14.31 5.12
C LEU A 89 4.67 -13.48 4.56
N ALA A 90 4.97 -12.32 3.95
CA ALA A 90 3.94 -11.46 3.37
C ALA A 90 3.15 -12.20 2.28
N GLY A 91 3.82 -12.87 1.35
CA GLY A 91 3.18 -13.63 0.27
C GLY A 91 2.28 -14.75 0.80
N SER A 92 2.79 -15.58 1.72
CA SER A 92 2.01 -16.68 2.31
C SER A 92 0.75 -16.22 3.05
N LEU A 93 0.80 -15.04 3.69
CA LEU A 93 -0.37 -14.46 4.36
C LEU A 93 -1.38 -13.90 3.35
N ILE A 94 -0.92 -13.27 2.27
CA ILE A 94 -1.80 -12.78 1.20
C ILE A 94 -2.52 -13.95 0.53
N GLU A 95 -1.79 -15.01 0.16
CA GLU A 95 -2.37 -16.23 -0.45
C GLU A 95 -3.43 -16.85 0.46
N ARG A 96 -3.14 -16.94 1.76
CA ARG A 96 -4.10 -17.44 2.74
C ARG A 96 -5.32 -16.54 2.85
N LEU A 97 -5.17 -15.21 2.85
CA LEU A 97 -6.28 -14.27 2.87
C LEU A 97 -7.16 -14.40 1.62
N ILE A 98 -6.57 -14.62 0.43
CA ILE A 98 -7.30 -14.88 -0.82
C ILE A 98 -8.19 -16.12 -0.68
N GLN A 99 -7.67 -17.19 -0.08
CA GLN A 99 -8.43 -18.43 0.12
C GLN A 99 -9.58 -18.27 1.14
N GLU A 100 -9.35 -17.47 2.18
CA GLU A 100 -10.31 -17.31 3.28
C GLU A 100 -11.38 -16.24 3.01
N ASP A 101 -11.09 -15.23 2.16
CA ASP A 101 -11.99 -14.11 1.82
C ASP A 101 -12.00 -13.83 0.31
N PRO A 102 -12.74 -14.61 -0.47
CA PRO A 102 -12.85 -14.40 -1.92
C PRO A 102 -13.38 -13.01 -2.33
N ASN A 103 -14.15 -12.34 -1.46
CA ASN A 103 -14.68 -11.00 -1.77
C ASN A 103 -13.58 -9.93 -1.82
N SER A 104 -12.48 -10.13 -1.10
CA SER A 104 -11.32 -9.24 -1.11
C SER A 104 -10.23 -9.69 -2.08
N ALA A 105 -10.44 -10.78 -2.84
CA ALA A 105 -9.41 -11.43 -3.64
C ALA A 105 -8.78 -10.48 -4.67
N ALA A 106 -9.56 -9.67 -5.39
CA ALA A 106 -9.02 -8.73 -6.38
C ALA A 106 -7.95 -7.79 -5.78
N GLY A 107 -8.26 -7.13 -4.66
CA GLY A 107 -7.29 -6.26 -3.98
C GLY A 107 -6.05 -7.00 -3.49
N LEU A 108 -6.20 -8.24 -3.05
CA LEU A 108 -5.12 -9.10 -2.58
C LEU A 108 -4.22 -9.58 -3.73
N TYR A 109 -4.79 -9.94 -4.89
CA TYR A 109 -4.02 -10.22 -6.09
C TYR A 109 -3.22 -9.00 -6.57
N SER A 110 -3.82 -7.80 -6.52
CA SER A 110 -3.11 -6.56 -6.79
C SER A 110 -1.91 -6.36 -5.84
N ALA A 111 -2.07 -6.66 -4.55
CA ALA A 111 -0.99 -6.57 -3.57
C ALA A 111 0.11 -7.63 -3.82
N LEU A 112 -0.29 -8.86 -4.12
CA LEU A 112 0.63 -9.97 -4.41
C LEU A 112 1.45 -9.69 -5.68
N GLY A 113 0.82 -9.19 -6.75
CA GLY A 113 1.53 -8.82 -7.98
C GLY A 113 2.60 -7.74 -7.74
N ARG A 114 2.30 -6.73 -6.93
CA ARG A 114 3.31 -5.73 -6.52
C ARG A 114 4.43 -6.35 -5.69
N LEU A 115 4.13 -7.33 -4.86
CA LEU A 115 5.13 -8.07 -4.09
C LEU A 115 6.06 -8.88 -5.02
N CYS A 116 5.52 -9.55 -6.04
CA CYS A 116 6.30 -10.25 -7.06
C CYS A 116 7.24 -9.28 -7.81
N LEU A 117 6.78 -8.07 -8.13
CA LEU A 117 7.63 -7.04 -8.74
C LEU A 117 8.78 -6.61 -7.84
N GLN A 118 8.57 -6.51 -6.51
CA GLN A 118 9.64 -6.21 -5.56
C GLN A 118 10.68 -7.33 -5.46
N LEU A 119 10.28 -8.57 -5.73
CA LEU A 119 11.17 -9.73 -5.83
C LEU A 119 11.87 -9.85 -7.18
N GLY A 120 11.47 -9.02 -8.17
CA GLY A 120 11.99 -9.09 -9.53
C GLY A 120 11.33 -10.17 -10.39
N ASP A 121 10.32 -10.86 -9.89
CA ASP A 121 9.57 -11.87 -10.63
C ASP A 121 8.45 -11.22 -11.45
N VAL A 122 8.81 -10.73 -12.62
CA VAL A 122 7.88 -10.04 -13.53
C VAL A 122 6.84 -10.99 -14.09
N THR A 123 7.20 -12.25 -14.33
CA THR A 123 6.28 -13.27 -14.87
C THR A 123 5.18 -13.59 -13.85
N ALA A 124 5.56 -13.92 -12.63
CA ALA A 124 4.59 -14.15 -11.56
C ALA A 124 3.72 -12.91 -11.26
N ALA A 125 4.30 -11.71 -11.36
CA ALA A 125 3.54 -10.47 -11.21
C ALA A 125 2.46 -10.33 -12.28
N GLN A 126 2.79 -10.61 -13.54
CA GLN A 126 1.85 -10.53 -14.66
C GLN A 126 0.71 -11.54 -14.53
N GLU A 127 1.03 -12.79 -14.16
CA GLU A 127 0.02 -13.83 -13.88
C GLU A 127 -0.91 -13.41 -12.74
N THR A 128 -0.33 -12.88 -11.67
CA THR A 128 -1.09 -12.41 -10.50
C THR A 128 -1.99 -11.22 -10.84
N PHE A 129 -1.54 -10.28 -11.66
CA PHE A 129 -2.38 -9.18 -12.14
C PHE A 129 -3.49 -9.63 -13.08
N ASN A 130 -3.31 -10.71 -13.85
CA ASN A 130 -4.39 -11.33 -14.61
C ASN A 130 -5.48 -11.88 -13.67
N GLN A 131 -5.10 -12.51 -12.56
CA GLN A 131 -6.05 -12.95 -11.53
C GLN A 131 -6.82 -11.77 -10.91
N TYR A 132 -6.21 -10.59 -10.77
CA TYR A 132 -6.93 -9.39 -10.36
C TYR A 132 -8.11 -9.09 -11.29
N PHE A 133 -7.92 -9.17 -12.61
CA PHE A 133 -9.00 -8.90 -13.58
C PHE A 133 -10.13 -9.94 -13.50
N GLU A 134 -9.79 -11.22 -13.32
CA GLU A 134 -10.77 -12.31 -13.20
C GLU A 134 -11.65 -12.17 -11.96
N HIS A 135 -11.10 -11.63 -10.86
CA HIS A 135 -11.80 -11.46 -9.60
C HIS A 135 -12.36 -10.04 -9.40
N SER A 136 -12.10 -9.13 -10.32
CA SER A 136 -12.63 -7.77 -10.26
C SER A 136 -14.12 -7.73 -10.64
N LEU A 137 -14.82 -6.79 -10.03
CA LEU A 137 -16.23 -6.56 -10.37
C LEU A 137 -16.36 -6.14 -11.84
N PRO A 138 -17.42 -6.59 -12.55
CA PRO A 138 -17.65 -6.16 -13.92
C PRO A 138 -17.95 -4.64 -13.98
N PRO A 139 -17.78 -3.99 -15.15
CA PRO A 139 -18.21 -2.61 -15.33
C PRO A 139 -19.69 -2.42 -14.94
N PRO A 140 -20.09 -1.29 -14.34
CA PRO A 140 -19.32 -0.03 -14.12
C PRO A 140 -18.50 0.02 -12.81
N HIS A 141 -18.42 -1.05 -12.04
CA HIS A 141 -17.78 -1.08 -10.71
C HIS A 141 -16.28 -1.39 -10.76
N HIS A 142 -15.74 -1.66 -11.95
CA HIS A 142 -14.32 -1.86 -12.17
C HIS A 142 -13.57 -0.52 -12.18
N ASP A 143 -12.45 -0.42 -11.46
CA ASP A 143 -11.57 0.75 -11.53
C ASP A 143 -10.62 0.62 -12.74
N PRO A 144 -10.89 1.36 -13.85
CA PRO A 144 -10.07 1.25 -15.06
C PRO A 144 -8.64 1.76 -14.84
N VAL A 145 -8.42 2.66 -13.88
CA VAL A 145 -7.10 3.22 -13.56
C VAL A 145 -6.22 2.16 -12.92
N GLN A 146 -6.79 1.29 -12.09
CA GLN A 146 -6.03 0.25 -11.41
C GLN A 146 -5.44 -0.77 -12.39
N GLY A 147 -6.20 -1.16 -13.41
CA GLY A 147 -5.72 -2.06 -14.47
C GLY A 147 -4.57 -1.45 -15.27
N LEU A 148 -4.70 -0.18 -15.65
CA LEU A 148 -3.64 0.56 -16.34
C LEU A 148 -2.37 0.69 -15.47
N LEU A 149 -2.53 0.90 -14.15
CA LEU A 149 -1.41 0.92 -13.22
C LEU A 149 -0.68 -0.43 -13.17
N HIS A 150 -1.39 -1.56 -13.15
CA HIS A 150 -0.75 -2.87 -13.17
C HIS A 150 0.07 -3.10 -14.45
N SER A 151 -0.50 -2.76 -15.61
CA SER A 151 0.19 -2.85 -16.91
C SER A 151 1.44 -1.94 -16.93
N ALA A 152 1.31 -0.71 -16.43
CA ALA A 152 2.44 0.22 -16.33
C ALA A 152 3.55 -0.30 -15.41
N TYR A 153 3.20 -0.91 -14.26
CA TYR A 153 4.20 -1.48 -13.35
C TYR A 153 4.99 -2.63 -14.01
N VAL A 154 4.33 -3.48 -14.78
CA VAL A 154 5.00 -4.54 -15.55
C VAL A 154 5.96 -3.93 -16.58
N SER A 155 5.50 -2.94 -17.36
CA SER A 155 6.33 -2.24 -18.34
C SER A 155 7.54 -1.55 -17.70
N ILE A 156 7.37 -0.90 -16.54
CA ILE A 156 8.48 -0.30 -15.77
C ILE A 156 9.48 -1.38 -15.34
N ALA A 157 9.01 -2.50 -14.82
CA ALA A 157 9.86 -3.61 -14.39
C ALA A 157 10.66 -4.24 -15.55
N GLN A 158 10.13 -4.16 -16.75
CA GLN A 158 10.79 -4.57 -18.01
C GLN A 158 11.68 -3.48 -18.63
N ASN A 159 11.86 -2.32 -17.96
CA ASN A 159 12.54 -1.13 -18.46
C ASN A 159 11.90 -0.52 -19.73
N ALA A 160 10.67 -0.86 -20.06
CA ALA A 160 9.90 -0.30 -21.16
C ALA A 160 9.23 1.02 -20.77
N PHE A 161 10.05 2.02 -20.36
CA PHE A 161 9.56 3.29 -19.82
C PHE A 161 8.73 4.10 -20.80
N LYS A 162 8.95 3.95 -22.12
CA LYS A 162 8.14 4.63 -23.14
C LYS A 162 6.72 4.09 -23.14
N ASP A 163 6.58 2.77 -23.18
CA ASP A 163 5.26 2.11 -23.18
C ASP A 163 4.53 2.39 -21.85
N ALA A 164 5.26 2.33 -20.73
CA ALA A 164 4.70 2.68 -19.43
C ALA A 164 4.20 4.15 -19.38
N ALA A 165 4.92 5.09 -20.00
CA ALA A 165 4.50 6.49 -20.07
C ALA A 165 3.20 6.65 -20.87
N GLU A 166 3.04 5.94 -21.98
CA GLU A 166 1.81 5.95 -22.80
C GLU A 166 0.61 5.41 -22.01
N ILE A 167 0.79 4.30 -21.30
CA ILE A 167 -0.24 3.70 -20.43
C ILE A 167 -0.62 4.66 -19.31
N LEU A 168 0.38 5.25 -18.64
CA LEU A 168 0.14 6.19 -17.53
C LEU A 168 -0.47 7.51 -17.99
N GLN A 169 -0.19 7.95 -19.22
CA GLN A 169 -0.89 9.07 -19.84
C GLN A 169 -2.39 8.79 -20.01
N GLN A 170 -2.75 7.57 -20.41
CA GLN A 170 -4.16 7.16 -20.50
C GLN A 170 -4.82 7.16 -19.12
N ALA A 171 -4.14 6.59 -18.11
CA ALA A 171 -4.61 6.59 -16.73
C ALA A 171 -4.79 8.02 -16.18
N HIS A 172 -3.86 8.93 -16.52
CA HIS A 172 -3.94 10.33 -16.13
C HIS A 172 -5.13 11.08 -16.75
N LYS A 173 -5.47 10.77 -18.01
CA LYS A 173 -6.67 11.33 -18.66
C LYS A 173 -7.96 10.88 -17.98
N ILE A 174 -8.02 9.65 -17.45
CA ILE A 174 -9.19 9.12 -16.73
C ILE A 174 -9.29 9.74 -15.32
N ASN A 175 -8.17 9.81 -14.60
CA ASN A 175 -8.13 10.38 -13.25
C ASN A 175 -6.90 11.28 -13.08
N PRO A 176 -7.03 12.58 -13.45
CA PRO A 176 -5.92 13.53 -13.36
C PRO A 176 -5.44 13.81 -11.94
N SER A 177 -6.23 13.47 -10.94
CA SER A 177 -5.90 13.72 -9.53
C SER A 177 -5.38 12.49 -8.77
N ASN A 178 -5.01 11.43 -9.49
CA ASN A 178 -4.42 10.24 -8.89
C ASN A 178 -2.90 10.43 -8.69
N GLY A 179 -2.45 10.55 -7.42
CA GLY A 179 -1.05 10.77 -7.08
C GLY A 179 -0.09 9.66 -7.51
N LEU A 180 -0.55 8.39 -7.51
CA LEU A 180 0.25 7.27 -8.01
C LEU A 180 0.49 7.38 -9.51
N VAL A 181 -0.53 7.76 -10.27
CA VAL A 181 -0.43 7.94 -11.72
C VAL A 181 0.53 9.09 -12.03
N ILE A 182 0.35 10.26 -11.42
CA ILE A 182 1.20 11.44 -11.64
C ILE A 182 2.65 11.13 -11.30
N ASN A 183 2.90 10.51 -10.15
CA ASN A 183 4.26 10.17 -9.73
C ASN A 183 4.95 9.22 -10.72
N ASN A 184 4.31 8.12 -11.06
CA ASN A 184 4.90 7.12 -11.94
C ASN A 184 5.01 7.62 -13.40
N TYR A 185 4.06 8.43 -13.86
CA TYR A 185 4.13 9.07 -15.18
C TYR A 185 5.32 10.05 -15.24
N GLY A 186 5.49 10.90 -14.22
CA GLY A 186 6.65 11.77 -14.11
C GLY A 186 7.97 10.99 -14.12
N VAL A 187 8.06 9.87 -13.39
CA VAL A 187 9.24 8.99 -13.39
C VAL A 187 9.51 8.42 -14.78
N CYS A 188 8.48 7.92 -15.49
CA CYS A 188 8.65 7.39 -16.85
C CYS A 188 9.07 8.48 -17.85
N LEU A 189 8.52 9.69 -17.75
CA LEU A 189 8.96 10.84 -18.54
C LEU A 189 10.43 11.17 -18.27
N MET A 190 10.87 11.16 -17.03
CA MET A 190 12.27 11.38 -16.65
C MET A 190 13.19 10.34 -17.30
N TYR A 191 12.86 9.04 -17.20
CA TYR A 191 13.66 7.96 -17.80
C TYR A 191 13.67 7.96 -19.33
N THR A 192 12.68 8.60 -19.97
CA THR A 192 12.65 8.79 -21.43
C THR A 192 13.31 10.10 -21.88
N GLY A 193 14.01 10.82 -20.98
CA GLY A 193 14.71 12.07 -21.28
C GLY A 193 13.81 13.31 -21.33
N ARG A 194 12.53 13.20 -21.01
CA ARG A 194 11.53 14.29 -21.03
C ARG A 194 11.45 14.97 -19.65
N VAL A 195 12.60 15.37 -19.10
CA VAL A 195 12.70 15.85 -17.70
C VAL A 195 11.87 17.10 -17.47
N SER A 196 11.88 18.07 -18.37
CA SER A 196 11.11 19.31 -18.20
C SER A 196 9.60 19.07 -18.17
N GLU A 197 9.10 18.09 -18.96
CA GLU A 197 7.70 17.70 -18.92
C GLU A 197 7.36 16.96 -17.63
N ALA A 198 8.26 16.09 -17.15
CA ALA A 198 8.10 15.40 -15.87
C ALA A 198 7.98 16.42 -14.72
N ILE A 199 8.85 17.43 -14.69
CA ILE A 199 8.80 18.52 -13.70
C ILE A 199 7.48 19.28 -13.81
N ALA A 200 7.10 19.73 -15.00
CA ALA A 200 5.87 20.49 -15.19
C ALA A 200 4.64 19.74 -14.70
N LEU A 201 4.56 18.42 -14.95
CA LEU A 201 3.48 17.55 -14.51
C LEU A 201 3.42 17.46 -12.98
N VAL A 202 4.54 17.06 -12.35
CA VAL A 202 4.58 16.78 -10.90
C VAL A 202 4.53 18.07 -10.09
N GLU A 203 5.30 19.09 -10.49
CA GLU A 203 5.31 20.42 -9.87
C GLU A 203 3.93 21.06 -9.94
N GLY A 204 3.28 21.04 -11.11
CA GLY A 204 1.94 21.54 -11.30
C GLY A 204 0.91 20.89 -10.36
N ALA A 205 0.99 19.58 -10.17
CA ALA A 205 0.12 18.87 -9.22
C ALA A 205 0.41 19.29 -7.77
N VAL A 206 1.68 19.31 -7.35
CA VAL A 206 2.09 19.65 -5.98
C VAL A 206 1.69 21.07 -5.61
N PHE A 207 1.87 22.06 -6.51
CA PHE A 207 1.53 23.44 -6.23
C PHE A 207 0.01 23.74 -6.32
N SER A 208 -0.72 23.00 -7.17
CA SER A 208 -2.17 23.20 -7.29
C SER A 208 -2.96 22.60 -6.12
N GLN A 209 -2.53 21.46 -5.58
CA GLN A 209 -3.20 20.75 -4.49
C GLN A 209 -2.18 20.16 -3.50
N PRO A 210 -1.48 21.00 -2.70
CA PRO A 210 -0.39 20.55 -1.83
C PRO A 210 -0.84 19.56 -0.77
N GLU A 211 -2.03 19.70 -0.20
CA GLU A 211 -2.57 18.77 0.79
C GLU A 211 -2.63 17.33 0.28
N ARG A 212 -2.93 17.18 -1.02
CA ARG A 212 -3.09 15.89 -1.68
C ARG A 212 -1.78 15.30 -2.21
N PHE A 213 -0.91 16.14 -2.78
CA PHE A 213 0.26 15.68 -3.53
C PHE A 213 1.59 15.82 -2.78
N LEU A 214 1.64 16.54 -1.65
CA LEU A 214 2.81 16.52 -0.77
C LEU A 214 2.90 15.17 -0.06
N HIS A 215 3.45 14.19 -0.77
CA HIS A 215 3.80 12.86 -0.28
C HIS A 215 5.30 12.66 -0.45
N GLU A 216 5.96 12.02 0.51
CA GLU A 216 7.42 11.86 0.54
C GLU A 216 7.99 11.28 -0.76
N ALA A 217 7.34 10.25 -1.34
CA ALA A 217 7.76 9.65 -2.59
C ALA A 217 7.68 10.64 -3.78
N ILE A 218 6.62 11.44 -3.85
CA ILE A 218 6.45 12.46 -4.91
C ILE A 218 7.50 13.55 -4.76
N VAL A 219 7.72 14.02 -3.53
CA VAL A 219 8.70 15.05 -3.21
C VAL A 219 10.12 14.56 -3.51
N LEU A 220 10.45 13.31 -3.18
CA LEU A 220 11.75 12.70 -3.47
C LEU A 220 12.01 12.64 -4.97
N ASN A 221 11.04 12.20 -5.76
CA ASN A 221 11.16 12.12 -7.21
C ASN A 221 11.27 13.52 -7.83
N LEU A 222 10.44 14.47 -7.39
CA LEU A 222 10.51 15.86 -7.87
C LEU A 222 11.85 16.51 -7.53
N ALA A 223 12.37 16.30 -6.33
CA ALA A 223 13.69 16.77 -5.93
C ALA A 223 14.81 16.19 -6.82
N THR A 224 14.70 14.91 -7.20
CA THR A 224 15.62 14.26 -8.13
C THR A 224 15.52 14.86 -9.54
N MET A 225 14.29 15.10 -10.03
CA MET A 225 14.06 15.74 -11.34
C MET A 225 14.66 17.15 -11.39
N TYR A 226 14.56 17.94 -10.31
CA TYR A 226 15.20 19.25 -10.22
C TYR A 226 16.73 19.18 -10.33
N GLU A 227 17.34 18.16 -9.68
CA GLU A 227 18.79 17.94 -9.77
C GLU A 227 19.25 17.60 -11.19
N LEU A 228 18.42 16.93 -11.97
CA LEU A 228 18.72 16.58 -13.36
C LEU A 228 18.54 17.75 -14.34
N GLU A 229 17.68 18.72 -14.02
CA GLU A 229 17.33 19.80 -14.94
C GLU A 229 18.28 20.98 -14.84
N SER A 230 18.65 21.45 -13.64
CA SER A 230 19.29 22.77 -13.52
C SER A 230 20.09 23.02 -12.25
N SER A 231 20.99 24.05 -12.37
CA SER A 231 21.71 24.67 -11.24
C SER A 231 20.80 25.32 -10.17
N ASN A 232 19.54 25.60 -10.48
CA ASN A 232 18.58 26.22 -9.55
C ASN A 232 17.79 25.18 -8.70
N ALA A 233 18.21 23.92 -8.71
CA ALA A 233 17.53 22.84 -7.96
C ALA A 233 17.37 23.17 -6.47
N HIS A 234 18.37 23.79 -5.85
CA HIS A 234 18.32 24.17 -4.44
C HIS A 234 17.17 25.16 -4.15
N GLN A 235 17.04 26.20 -4.95
CA GLN A 235 15.95 27.18 -4.76
C GLN A 235 14.56 26.57 -4.99
N LYS A 236 14.43 25.69 -5.98
CA LYS A 236 13.16 24.97 -6.23
C LYS A 236 12.80 24.06 -5.03
N LYS A 237 13.78 23.36 -4.45
CA LYS A 237 13.59 22.54 -3.25
C LYS A 237 13.18 23.36 -2.03
N LEU A 238 13.74 24.56 -1.84
CA LEU A 238 13.36 25.46 -0.76
C LEU A 238 11.89 25.93 -0.87
N LYS A 239 11.39 26.13 -2.09
CA LYS A 239 9.96 26.43 -2.30
C LYS A 239 9.08 25.28 -1.86
N ILE A 240 9.46 24.03 -2.20
CA ILE A 240 8.74 22.84 -1.73
C ILE A 240 8.82 22.71 -0.20
N LEU A 241 9.98 22.99 0.41
CA LEU A 241 10.12 22.99 1.87
C LEU A 241 9.15 23.98 2.54
N SER A 242 9.02 25.19 1.98
CA SER A 242 8.05 26.18 2.45
C SER A 242 6.60 25.66 2.37
N LEU A 243 6.27 24.95 1.28
CA LEU A 243 4.96 24.34 1.11
C LEU A 243 4.71 23.22 2.13
N ILE A 244 5.72 22.38 2.38
CA ILE A 244 5.66 21.33 3.40
C ILE A 244 5.39 21.94 4.78
N ALA A 245 6.12 23.01 5.14
CA ALA A 245 5.93 23.68 6.42
C ALA A 245 4.53 24.27 6.63
N GLN A 246 3.84 24.66 5.53
CA GLN A 246 2.49 25.21 5.57
C GLN A 246 1.40 24.13 5.63
N HIS A 247 1.61 22.96 5.01
CA HIS A 247 0.56 21.98 4.76
C HIS A 247 0.76 20.62 5.46
N LYS A 248 1.94 20.36 6.01
CA LYS A 248 2.26 19.07 6.67
C LYS A 248 2.71 19.27 8.11
N GLY A 249 2.49 18.25 8.94
CA GLY A 249 2.98 18.24 10.33
C GLY A 249 4.39 17.69 10.46
N ASP A 250 4.88 17.63 11.70
CA ASP A 250 6.24 17.23 12.07
C ASP A 250 6.62 15.79 11.67
N SER A 251 5.62 14.96 11.36
CA SER A 251 5.84 13.58 10.91
C SER A 251 6.33 13.47 9.47
N PHE A 252 6.28 14.57 8.67
CA PHE A 252 6.75 14.55 7.30
C PHE A 252 8.28 14.47 7.23
N ASN A 253 8.80 13.48 6.51
CA ASN A 253 10.25 13.30 6.40
C ASN A 253 10.84 14.27 5.35
N VAL A 254 11.35 15.41 5.83
CA VAL A 254 11.98 16.44 4.97
C VAL A 254 13.26 15.97 4.27
N ALA A 255 13.86 14.84 4.69
CA ALA A 255 15.01 14.26 4.00
C ALA A 255 14.68 13.84 2.56
N ALA A 256 13.39 13.67 2.22
CA ALA A 256 12.92 13.46 0.84
C ALA A 256 13.35 14.59 -0.12
N LEU A 257 13.59 15.80 0.36
CA LEU A 257 14.07 16.93 -0.45
C LEU A 257 15.57 16.84 -0.79
N LYS A 258 16.35 15.95 -0.16
CA LYS A 258 17.80 15.84 -0.37
C LYS A 258 18.50 17.22 -0.27
N LEU A 259 18.12 18.04 0.69
CA LEU A 259 18.81 19.29 0.96
C LEU A 259 20.17 18.96 1.59
N GLN A 260 21.25 19.44 1.00
CA GLN A 260 22.59 19.34 1.60
C GLN A 260 22.68 20.36 2.73
N PRO A 261 23.25 20.00 3.88
CA PRO A 261 23.60 21.00 4.90
C PRO A 261 24.62 21.98 4.28
N GLN A 262 24.38 23.26 4.42
CA GLN A 262 25.34 24.31 4.07
C GLN A 262 26.51 24.30 5.02
#